data_e324ee88bf5b40e253542c1a46280aef
#
_entry.id   e324ee88bf5b40e253542c1a46280aef
#
_cell.length_a   1.000
_cell.length_b   1.000
_cell.length_c   1.000
_cell.angle_alpha   90.00
_cell.angle_beta   90.00
_cell.angle_gamma   90.00
#
_symmetry.space_group_name_H-M   'P 1'
#
loop_
_entity.id
_entity.type
_entity.pdbx_description
1 polymer ?
#
loop_
_entity_poly.entity_id
_entity_poly.type
_entity_poly.pdbx_seq_one_letter_code
_entity_poly.pdbx_strand_id
1 'polypeptide(L)'
;EAAGVRVGGIALAVPGPVDAERSRVIRPARMPGWDGINVAEAITEQCGLPALIENDARAGAIGESVYRRRLQGVTPIDTLIYVKAGSAIGGAYLVDGVPQVGQGGLAGDISHIPVEAAAGRPCKCGNVGCLETIASADSIRADLAASGLVYENNAQLLAAARDGIPEVATAIRQAGTLLGHCVAHLVSFLAPEGVIVGGALSAVDAFTAGVRAALHQSCLPSIMEH
;
A
#
# COMPACT_ATOMS: atom_id res chain seq x y z
N GLU A 1 25.01 -10.33 -17.79
CA GLU A 1 25.56 -11.55 -17.14
C GLU A 1 26.63 -11.15 -16.13
N ALA A 2 26.26 -10.62 -15.01
CA ALA A 2 27.16 -10.38 -13.90
C ALA A 2 27.14 -11.61 -12.98
N ALA A 3 28.28 -12.25 -12.82
CA ALA A 3 28.62 -13.20 -11.75
C ALA A 3 27.91 -14.58 -11.75
N GLY A 4 27.72 -15.24 -12.91
CA GLY A 4 27.38 -16.68 -12.92
C GLY A 4 26.03 -17.06 -12.31
N VAL A 5 25.14 -16.10 -12.06
CA VAL A 5 23.81 -16.33 -11.53
C VAL A 5 22.85 -16.69 -12.67
N ARG A 6 22.22 -17.86 -12.59
CA ARG A 6 21.14 -18.23 -13.52
C ARG A 6 19.84 -17.57 -13.06
N VAL A 7 19.28 -16.70 -13.90
CA VAL A 7 17.93 -16.16 -13.68
C VAL A 7 16.91 -17.22 -14.08
N GLY A 8 16.07 -17.66 -13.13
CA GLY A 8 15.07 -18.70 -13.35
C GLY A 8 13.68 -18.18 -13.74
N GLY A 9 13.40 -16.88 -13.56
CA GLY A 9 12.11 -16.28 -13.86
C GLY A 9 12.06 -14.81 -13.46
N ILE A 10 10.95 -14.16 -13.81
CA ILE A 10 10.69 -12.74 -13.56
C ILE A 10 9.40 -12.61 -12.76
N ALA A 11 9.44 -11.84 -11.68
CA ALA A 11 8.24 -11.43 -10.96
C ALA A 11 8.08 -9.92 -11.07
N LEU A 12 6.88 -9.47 -11.45
CA LEU A 12 6.56 -8.06 -11.58
C LEU A 12 5.44 -7.69 -10.62
N ALA A 13 5.71 -6.72 -9.73
CA ALA A 13 4.69 -6.10 -8.89
C ALA A 13 4.07 -4.91 -9.61
N VAL A 14 2.75 -4.91 -9.79
CA VAL A 14 2.03 -3.87 -10.54
C VAL A 14 0.97 -3.20 -9.65
N PRO A 15 0.72 -1.90 -9.82
CA PRO A 15 -0.38 -1.23 -9.13
C PRO A 15 -1.72 -1.60 -9.75
N GLY A 16 -2.72 -1.82 -8.91
CA GLY A 16 -4.09 -2.15 -9.29
C GLY A 16 -4.44 -3.63 -9.18
N PRO A 17 -5.70 -3.98 -9.41
CA PRO A 17 -6.17 -5.36 -9.31
C PRO A 17 -5.48 -6.26 -10.35
N VAL A 18 -5.09 -7.44 -9.90
CA VAL A 18 -4.49 -8.48 -10.74
C VAL A 18 -5.36 -9.73 -10.65
N ASP A 19 -5.82 -10.21 -11.82
CA ASP A 19 -6.35 -11.55 -11.97
C ASP A 19 -5.16 -12.52 -12.08
N ALA A 20 -4.84 -13.15 -10.97
CA ALA A 20 -3.68 -14.04 -10.88
C ALA A 20 -3.81 -15.28 -11.79
N GLU A 21 -5.05 -15.81 -12.00
CA GLU A 21 -5.28 -16.97 -12.85
C GLU A 21 -5.04 -16.66 -14.33
N ARG A 22 -5.38 -15.44 -14.76
CA ARG A 22 -5.24 -14.98 -16.14
C ARG A 22 -4.01 -14.12 -16.39
N SER A 23 -3.21 -13.85 -15.33
CA SER A 23 -2.02 -13.00 -15.40
C SER A 23 -2.26 -11.63 -16.03
N ARG A 24 -3.45 -11.05 -15.74
CA ARG A 24 -3.90 -9.78 -16.33
C ARG A 24 -4.12 -8.72 -15.29
N VAL A 25 -3.82 -7.49 -15.66
CA VAL A 25 -4.20 -6.30 -14.90
C VAL A 25 -5.63 -5.92 -15.24
N ILE A 26 -6.45 -5.62 -14.22
CA ILE A 26 -7.87 -5.30 -14.38
C ILE A 26 -8.11 -3.84 -14.04
N ARG A 27 -8.57 -3.05 -15.01
CA ARG A 27 -8.95 -1.64 -14.85
C ARG A 27 -8.02 -0.85 -13.93
N PRO A 28 -6.71 -0.83 -14.18
CA PRO A 28 -5.77 -0.15 -13.31
C PRO A 28 -5.96 1.37 -13.43
N ALA A 29 -6.52 2.01 -12.41
CA ALA A 29 -6.83 3.45 -12.40
C ALA A 29 -5.60 4.34 -12.64
N ARG A 30 -4.41 3.83 -12.35
CA ARG A 30 -3.13 4.54 -12.53
C ARG A 30 -2.37 4.17 -13.80
N MET A 31 -2.79 3.16 -14.51
CA MET A 31 -2.14 2.66 -15.73
C MET A 31 -3.20 2.42 -16.83
N PRO A 32 -3.86 3.52 -17.31
CA PRO A 32 -4.91 3.42 -18.31
C PRO A 32 -4.36 2.84 -19.58
N GLY A 33 -4.44 1.89 -20.11
CA GLY A 33 -3.80 1.24 -21.28
C GLY A 33 -3.25 -0.14 -20.98
N TRP A 34 -3.28 -0.54 -19.70
CA TRP A 34 -2.87 -1.88 -19.27
C TRP A 34 -4.07 -2.80 -19.01
N ASP A 35 -5.29 -2.30 -19.15
CA ASP A 35 -6.50 -3.08 -18.91
C ASP A 35 -6.59 -4.29 -19.84
N GLY A 36 -6.75 -5.47 -19.26
CA GLY A 36 -6.86 -6.73 -20.00
C GLY A 36 -5.55 -7.26 -20.61
N ILE A 37 -4.43 -6.53 -20.48
CA ILE A 37 -3.13 -7.00 -21.01
C ILE A 37 -2.63 -8.18 -20.16
N ASN A 38 -2.22 -9.26 -20.84
CA ASN A 38 -1.47 -10.34 -20.21
C ASN A 38 0.01 -9.94 -20.13
N VAL A 39 0.35 -9.25 -19.05
CA VAL A 39 1.71 -8.71 -18.84
C VAL A 39 2.73 -9.81 -18.66
N ALA A 40 2.37 -10.92 -18.01
CA ALA A 40 3.28 -12.04 -17.80
C ALA A 40 3.66 -12.71 -19.13
N GLU A 41 2.70 -12.89 -20.03
CA GLU A 41 2.93 -13.43 -21.39
C GLU A 41 3.87 -12.51 -22.19
N ALA A 42 3.57 -11.21 -22.22
CA ALA A 42 4.37 -10.23 -22.94
C ALA A 42 5.83 -10.20 -22.46
N ILE A 43 6.07 -10.30 -21.14
CA ILE A 43 7.43 -10.38 -20.56
C ILE A 43 8.09 -11.71 -20.93
N THR A 44 7.35 -12.82 -20.85
CA THR A 44 7.87 -14.16 -21.19
C THR A 44 8.30 -14.22 -22.65
N GLU A 45 7.50 -13.70 -23.55
CA GLU A 45 7.83 -13.64 -24.99
C GLU A 45 9.07 -12.79 -25.26
N GLN A 46 9.21 -11.66 -24.56
CA GLN A 46 10.32 -10.74 -24.78
C GLN A 46 11.64 -11.18 -24.14
N CYS A 47 11.58 -11.82 -22.96
CA CYS A 47 12.75 -12.18 -22.18
C CYS A 47 13.15 -13.67 -22.30
N GLY A 48 12.27 -14.54 -22.82
CA GLY A 48 12.48 -15.98 -22.88
C GLY A 48 12.50 -16.67 -21.52
N LEU A 49 11.96 -16.01 -20.48
CA LEU A 49 11.91 -16.50 -19.11
C LEU A 49 10.46 -16.54 -18.61
N PRO A 50 10.07 -17.53 -17.81
CA PRO A 50 8.76 -17.53 -17.19
C PRO A 50 8.57 -16.28 -16.34
N ALA A 51 7.41 -15.62 -16.51
CA ALA A 51 7.07 -14.42 -15.76
C ALA A 51 5.76 -14.60 -15.00
N LEU A 52 5.63 -13.91 -13.88
CA LEU A 52 4.40 -13.78 -13.13
C LEU A 52 4.19 -12.31 -12.72
N ILE A 53 2.93 -11.95 -12.53
CA ILE A 53 2.56 -10.63 -12.02
C ILE A 53 1.80 -10.77 -10.71
N GLU A 54 1.98 -9.80 -9.84
CA GLU A 54 1.22 -9.69 -8.59
C GLU A 54 0.89 -8.22 -8.32
N ASN A 55 -0.20 -7.97 -7.58
CA ASN A 55 -0.47 -6.65 -7.05
C ASN A 55 0.65 -6.21 -6.10
N ASP A 56 1.06 -4.95 -6.17
CA ASP A 56 2.23 -4.44 -5.44
C ASP A 56 2.06 -4.47 -3.91
N ALA A 57 0.85 -4.26 -3.39
CA ALA A 57 0.57 -4.40 -1.96
C ALA A 57 0.58 -5.88 -1.53
N ARG A 58 0.01 -6.79 -2.33
CA ARG A 58 0.09 -8.22 -2.04
C ARG A 58 1.51 -8.75 -2.13
N ALA A 59 2.27 -8.35 -3.12
CA ALA A 59 3.69 -8.69 -3.22
C ALA A 59 4.47 -8.21 -1.99
N GLY A 60 4.17 -7.00 -1.50
CA GLY A 60 4.73 -6.46 -0.26
C GLY A 60 4.37 -7.30 0.96
N ALA A 61 3.09 -7.69 1.10
CA ALA A 61 2.61 -8.52 2.19
C ALA A 61 3.29 -9.91 2.21
N ILE A 62 3.37 -10.56 1.05
CA ILE A 62 4.07 -11.85 0.88
C ILE A 62 5.54 -11.71 1.25
N GLY A 63 6.19 -10.65 0.71
CA GLY A 63 7.61 -10.38 0.96
C GLY A 63 7.90 -10.19 2.44
N GLU A 64 7.06 -9.45 3.15
CA GLU A 64 7.21 -9.19 4.59
C GLU A 64 7.02 -10.48 5.41
N SER A 65 6.00 -11.29 5.13
CA SER A 65 5.78 -12.57 5.80
C SER A 65 6.98 -13.52 5.59
N VAL A 66 7.44 -13.67 4.35
CA VAL A 66 8.60 -14.52 4.02
C VAL A 66 9.88 -14.00 4.67
N TYR A 67 10.10 -12.69 4.68
CA TYR A 67 11.27 -12.08 5.29
C TYR A 67 11.32 -12.33 6.80
N ARG A 68 10.21 -12.10 7.50
CA ARG A 68 10.11 -12.34 8.96
C ARG A 68 10.37 -13.79 9.35
N ARG A 69 9.86 -14.74 8.57
CA ARG A 69 10.12 -16.18 8.79
C ARG A 69 11.60 -16.57 8.67
N ARG A 70 12.40 -15.76 7.94
CA ARG A 70 13.85 -15.99 7.76
C ARG A 70 14.69 -15.30 8.81
N LEU A 71 14.15 -14.34 9.54
CA LEU A 71 14.88 -13.63 10.59
C LEU A 71 14.90 -14.45 11.86
N GLN A 72 16.10 -14.68 12.42
CA GLN A 72 16.24 -15.33 13.73
C GLN A 72 15.75 -14.41 14.85
N GLY A 73 14.97 -14.94 15.78
CA GLY A 73 14.49 -14.17 16.93
C GLY A 73 13.32 -13.23 16.65
N VAL A 74 12.77 -13.26 15.43
CA VAL A 74 11.55 -12.52 15.08
C VAL A 74 10.38 -13.48 15.00
N THR A 75 9.30 -13.17 15.70
CA THR A 75 8.07 -13.96 15.63
C THR A 75 7.48 -13.84 14.21
N PRO A 76 7.23 -14.97 13.52
CA PRO A 76 6.47 -14.94 12.29
C PRO A 76 5.10 -14.31 12.51
N ILE A 77 4.60 -13.60 11.53
CA ILE A 77 3.24 -13.06 11.47
C ILE A 77 2.61 -13.66 10.23
N ASP A 78 1.62 -14.50 10.42
CA ASP A 78 0.98 -15.25 9.34
C ASP A 78 -0.38 -14.68 8.97
N THR A 79 -1.09 -14.09 9.94
CA THR A 79 -2.33 -13.34 9.70
C THR A 79 -2.04 -11.85 9.87
N LEU A 80 -1.89 -11.15 8.77
CA LEU A 80 -1.48 -9.74 8.78
C LEU A 80 -2.29 -8.88 7.81
N ILE A 81 -2.45 -7.61 8.18
CA ILE A 81 -2.85 -6.53 7.28
C ILE A 81 -1.59 -5.80 6.84
N TYR A 82 -1.38 -5.71 5.54
CA TYR A 82 -0.31 -4.92 4.95
C TYR A 82 -0.89 -3.68 4.25
N VAL A 83 -0.33 -2.53 4.56
CA VAL A 83 -0.68 -1.26 3.91
C VAL A 83 0.53 -0.72 3.19
N LYS A 84 0.44 -0.58 1.88
CA LYS A 84 1.41 0.14 1.08
C LYS A 84 1.03 1.61 1.05
N ALA A 85 1.80 2.47 1.70
CA ALA A 85 1.61 3.92 1.73
C ALA A 85 2.73 4.62 0.94
N GLY A 86 2.39 5.19 -0.19
CA GLY A 86 3.33 5.86 -1.10
C GLY A 86 2.63 6.86 -2.00
N SER A 87 2.99 6.94 -3.28
CA SER A 87 2.31 7.78 -4.28
C SER A 87 0.82 7.47 -4.36
N ALA A 88 0.45 6.23 -4.12
CA ALA A 88 -0.91 5.73 -3.90
C ALA A 88 -0.97 4.96 -2.58
N ILE A 89 -2.19 4.69 -2.14
CA ILE A 89 -2.47 3.73 -1.06
C ILE A 89 -2.81 2.38 -1.71
N GLY A 90 -2.33 1.31 -1.12
CA GLY A 90 -2.75 -0.05 -1.44
C GLY A 90 -2.86 -0.86 -0.16
N GLY A 91 -3.60 -1.94 -0.20
CA GLY A 91 -3.72 -2.84 0.94
C GLY A 91 -3.75 -4.30 0.51
N ALA A 92 -3.37 -5.16 1.41
CA ALA A 92 -3.48 -6.60 1.28
C ALA A 92 -3.63 -7.22 2.67
N TYR A 93 -4.20 -8.41 2.73
CA TYR A 93 -4.18 -9.17 3.97
C TYR A 93 -3.85 -10.64 3.69
N LEU A 94 -3.15 -11.23 4.64
CA LEU A 94 -2.79 -12.64 4.65
C LEU A 94 -3.53 -13.33 5.80
N VAL A 95 -3.95 -14.55 5.55
CA VAL A 95 -4.45 -15.49 6.57
C VAL A 95 -3.61 -16.74 6.47
N ASP A 96 -3.00 -17.15 7.57
CA ASP A 96 -2.09 -18.31 7.63
C ASP A 96 -0.96 -18.24 6.58
N GLY A 97 -0.46 -17.01 6.33
CA GLY A 97 0.60 -16.76 5.35
C GLY A 97 0.13 -16.78 3.89
N VAL A 98 -1.18 -16.97 3.64
CA VAL A 98 -1.76 -17.03 2.30
C VAL A 98 -2.44 -15.70 1.97
N PRO A 99 -2.05 -15.02 0.87
CA PRO A 99 -2.68 -13.78 0.48
C PRO A 99 -4.12 -14.02 0.05
N GLN A 100 -5.01 -13.18 0.55
CA GLN A 100 -6.41 -13.22 0.19
C GLN A 100 -6.62 -12.39 -1.08
N VAL A 101 -7.09 -13.02 -2.13
CA VAL A 101 -7.24 -12.41 -3.46
C VAL A 101 -8.63 -11.82 -3.66
N GLY A 102 -9.65 -12.52 -3.12
CA GLY A 102 -11.05 -12.13 -3.30
C GLY A 102 -11.52 -12.18 -4.76
N GLN A 103 -12.75 -11.77 -4.96
CA GLN A 103 -13.32 -11.71 -6.30
C GLN A 103 -12.61 -10.64 -7.14
N GLY A 104 -12.13 -11.00 -8.32
CA GLY A 104 -11.49 -10.07 -9.25
C GLY A 104 -10.16 -9.48 -8.75
N GLY A 105 -9.51 -10.09 -7.75
CA GLY A 105 -8.25 -9.60 -7.22
C GLY A 105 -8.37 -8.34 -6.34
N LEU A 106 -9.57 -8.03 -5.85
CA LEU A 106 -9.87 -6.78 -5.15
C LEU A 106 -9.78 -6.86 -3.62
N ALA A 107 -9.53 -8.04 -3.04
CA ALA A 107 -9.41 -8.16 -1.60
C ALA A 107 -8.24 -7.33 -1.06
N GLY A 108 -8.50 -6.60 0.02
CA GLY A 108 -7.50 -5.75 0.66
C GLY A 108 -7.36 -4.34 0.07
N ASP A 109 -8.07 -4.00 -1.01
CA ASP A 109 -8.03 -2.64 -1.55
C ASP A 109 -8.75 -1.66 -0.63
N ILE A 110 -7.97 -1.03 0.25
CA ILE A 110 -8.44 -0.02 1.21
C ILE A 110 -8.44 1.39 0.61
N SER A 111 -7.80 1.59 -0.52
CA SER A 111 -7.58 2.92 -1.12
C SER A 111 -8.88 3.62 -1.48
N HIS A 112 -9.91 2.84 -1.80
CA HIS A 112 -11.21 3.34 -2.26
C HIS A 112 -12.31 3.26 -1.20
N ILE A 113 -11.98 2.97 0.06
CA ILE A 113 -12.92 3.10 1.18
C ILE A 113 -13.31 4.57 1.32
N PRO A 114 -14.62 4.90 1.30
CA PRO A 114 -15.08 6.26 1.50
C PRO A 114 -14.84 6.69 2.95
N VAL A 115 -14.29 7.89 3.13
CA VAL A 115 -14.04 8.49 4.44
C VAL A 115 -14.60 9.90 4.49
N GLU A 116 -15.21 10.29 5.61
CA GLU A 116 -15.86 11.58 5.75
C GLU A 116 -14.91 12.76 5.50
N ALA A 117 -13.67 12.65 5.98
CA ALA A 117 -12.65 13.67 5.77
C ALA A 117 -12.29 13.93 4.30
N ALA A 118 -12.64 13.02 3.40
CA ALA A 118 -12.47 13.15 1.95
C ALA A 118 -13.76 13.52 1.21
N ALA A 119 -14.84 13.87 1.93
CA ALA A 119 -16.13 14.19 1.31
C ALA A 119 -15.98 15.25 0.20
N GLY A 120 -16.59 14.99 -0.95
CA GLY A 120 -16.53 15.88 -2.12
C GLY A 120 -15.26 15.74 -2.98
N ARG A 121 -14.23 15.02 -2.56
CA ARG A 121 -12.99 14.85 -3.35
C ARG A 121 -13.17 13.77 -4.42
N PRO A 122 -13.00 14.10 -5.72
CA PRO A 122 -13.09 13.13 -6.79
C PRO A 122 -11.90 12.17 -6.75
N CYS A 123 -12.15 10.90 -6.98
CA CYS A 123 -11.12 9.85 -7.07
C CYS A 123 -10.96 9.36 -8.51
N LYS A 124 -9.75 8.92 -8.86
CA LYS A 124 -9.45 8.34 -10.19
C LYS A 124 -10.23 7.06 -10.48
N CYS A 125 -10.77 6.38 -9.46
CA CYS A 125 -11.63 5.21 -9.64
C CYS A 125 -13.06 5.55 -10.13
N GLY A 126 -13.40 6.84 -10.19
CA GLY A 126 -14.73 7.33 -10.55
C GLY A 126 -15.64 7.64 -9.34
N ASN A 127 -15.28 7.21 -8.14
CA ASN A 127 -15.99 7.53 -6.90
C ASN A 127 -15.56 8.89 -6.33
N VAL A 128 -16.25 9.30 -5.27
CA VAL A 128 -15.97 10.50 -4.48
C VAL A 128 -15.71 10.11 -3.04
N GLY A 129 -14.75 10.77 -2.39
CA GLY A 129 -14.51 10.60 -0.96
C GLY A 129 -13.60 9.43 -0.58
N CYS A 130 -12.82 8.89 -1.52
CA CYS A 130 -11.92 7.77 -1.25
C CYS A 130 -10.73 8.15 -0.36
N LEU A 131 -10.31 7.26 0.53
CA LEU A 131 -9.15 7.42 1.42
C LEU A 131 -7.88 7.86 0.66
N GLU A 132 -7.63 7.32 -0.53
CA GLU A 132 -6.46 7.67 -1.36
C GLU A 132 -6.37 9.17 -1.63
N THR A 133 -7.51 9.86 -1.73
CA THR A 133 -7.55 11.29 -2.08
C THR A 133 -7.06 12.23 -0.97
N ILE A 134 -6.79 11.69 0.22
CA ILE A 134 -6.30 12.45 1.38
C ILE A 134 -5.11 11.81 2.09
N ALA A 135 -4.84 10.52 1.89
CA ALA A 135 -3.81 9.78 2.63
C ALA A 135 -2.59 9.38 1.78
N SER A 136 -2.64 9.55 0.47
CA SER A 136 -1.52 9.25 -0.43
C SER A 136 -0.50 10.40 -0.49
N ALA A 137 0.76 10.11 -0.82
CA ALA A 137 1.77 11.14 -1.01
C ALA A 137 1.40 12.11 -2.16
N ASP A 138 0.75 11.61 -3.22
CA ASP A 138 0.26 12.46 -4.31
C ASP A 138 -0.80 13.46 -3.82
N SER A 139 -1.74 13.02 -2.97
CA SER A 139 -2.78 13.90 -2.43
C SER A 139 -2.21 14.91 -1.42
N ILE A 140 -1.33 14.47 -0.52
CA ILE A 140 -0.65 15.36 0.43
C ILE A 140 0.11 16.46 -0.32
N ARG A 141 0.86 16.08 -1.37
CA ARG A 141 1.61 17.03 -2.19
C ARG A 141 0.69 18.03 -2.91
N ALA A 142 -0.45 17.56 -3.40
CA ALA A 142 -1.44 18.43 -4.06
C ALA A 142 -2.08 19.43 -3.07
N ASP A 143 -2.43 18.97 -1.86
CA ASP A 143 -3.00 19.82 -0.81
C ASP A 143 -2.00 20.89 -0.32
N LEU A 144 -0.74 20.51 -0.14
CA LEU A 144 0.32 21.47 0.20
C LEU A 144 0.55 22.50 -0.91
N ALA A 145 0.51 22.07 -2.18
CA ALA A 145 0.63 22.98 -3.32
C ALA A 145 -0.53 23.99 -3.36
N ALA A 146 -1.76 23.57 -3.05
CA ALA A 146 -2.91 24.46 -2.93
C ALA A 146 -2.76 25.50 -1.80
N SER A 147 -1.93 25.19 -0.79
CA SER A 147 -1.57 26.09 0.32
C SER A 147 -0.29 26.93 0.05
N GLY A 148 0.27 26.85 -1.16
CA GLY A 148 1.46 27.60 -1.56
C GLY A 148 2.80 26.87 -1.33
N LEU A 149 2.80 25.65 -0.79
CA LEU A 149 3.98 24.83 -0.58
C LEU A 149 4.14 23.83 -1.74
N VAL A 150 4.90 24.18 -2.75
CA VAL A 150 5.03 23.42 -3.99
C VAL A 150 6.26 22.50 -3.94
N TYR A 151 6.04 21.21 -4.18
CA TYR A 151 7.08 20.19 -4.35
C TYR A 151 6.92 19.54 -5.73
N GLU A 152 7.98 19.45 -6.51
CA GLU A 152 7.94 18.90 -7.88
C GLU A 152 7.51 17.44 -7.92
N ASN A 153 7.95 16.67 -6.91
CA ASN A 153 7.68 15.23 -6.83
C ASN A 153 7.61 14.76 -5.37
N ASN A 154 7.20 13.50 -5.19
CA ASN A 154 7.08 12.92 -3.85
C ASN A 154 8.43 12.74 -3.14
N ALA A 155 9.53 12.62 -3.87
CA ALA A 155 10.85 12.52 -3.25
C ALA A 155 11.22 13.82 -2.53
N GLN A 156 10.96 14.99 -3.14
CA GLN A 156 11.14 16.29 -2.50
C GLN A 156 10.20 16.48 -1.30
N LEU A 157 8.93 16.08 -1.40
CA LEU A 157 7.98 16.10 -0.28
C LEU A 157 8.53 15.30 0.92
N LEU A 158 9.00 14.07 0.67
CA LEU A 158 9.51 13.20 1.71
C LEU A 158 10.85 13.71 2.29
N ALA A 159 11.69 14.35 1.50
CA ALA A 159 12.88 15.02 1.97
C ALA A 159 12.51 16.17 2.91
N ALA A 160 11.60 17.04 2.51
CA ALA A 160 11.10 18.15 3.36
C ALA A 160 10.50 17.65 4.70
N ALA A 161 9.83 16.50 4.68
CA ALA A 161 9.33 15.87 5.90
C ALA A 161 10.46 15.41 6.83
N ARG A 162 11.53 14.82 6.28
CA ARG A 162 12.72 14.39 7.06
C ARG A 162 13.52 15.58 7.58
N ASP A 163 13.54 16.66 6.83
CA ASP A 163 14.18 17.92 7.22
C ASP A 163 13.37 18.69 8.29
N GLY A 164 12.21 18.15 8.67
CA GLY A 164 11.39 18.65 9.77
C GLY A 164 10.58 19.90 9.45
N ILE A 165 10.25 20.14 8.16
CA ILE A 165 9.36 21.26 7.77
C ILE A 165 8.00 21.06 8.46
N PRO A 166 7.58 21.98 9.36
CA PRO A 166 6.44 21.74 10.27
C PRO A 166 5.11 21.50 9.53
N GLU A 167 4.86 22.26 8.47
CA GLU A 167 3.62 22.16 7.67
C GLU A 167 3.55 20.78 6.98
N VAL A 168 4.67 20.32 6.45
CA VAL A 168 4.78 19.01 5.79
C VAL A 168 4.63 17.88 6.80
N ALA A 169 5.32 17.97 7.93
CA ALA A 169 5.22 16.98 9.01
C ALA A 169 3.79 16.88 9.55
N THR A 170 3.09 18.02 9.68
CA THR A 170 1.69 18.08 10.12
C THR A 170 0.77 17.41 9.11
N ALA A 171 0.88 17.75 7.83
CA ALA A 171 0.06 17.16 6.77
C ALA A 171 0.26 15.64 6.67
N ILE A 172 1.52 15.20 6.71
CA ILE A 172 1.86 13.78 6.67
C ILE A 172 1.34 13.03 7.92
N ARG A 173 1.44 13.62 9.11
CA ARG A 173 0.88 13.04 10.34
C ARG A 173 -0.64 12.91 10.25
N GLN A 174 -1.34 13.93 9.76
CA GLN A 174 -2.80 13.89 9.58
C GLN A 174 -3.20 12.78 8.61
N ALA A 175 -2.51 12.64 7.49
CA ALA A 175 -2.73 11.56 6.53
C ALA A 175 -2.53 10.17 7.18
N GLY A 176 -1.48 10.02 7.98
CA GLY A 176 -1.25 8.81 8.78
C GLY A 176 -2.38 8.52 9.77
N THR A 177 -2.89 9.54 10.45
CA THR A 177 -4.01 9.41 11.40
C THR A 177 -5.29 8.94 10.68
N LEU A 178 -5.62 9.54 9.53
CA LEU A 178 -6.79 9.15 8.74
C LEU A 178 -6.68 7.71 8.22
N LEU A 179 -5.51 7.33 7.73
CA LEU A 179 -5.23 5.93 7.37
C LEU A 179 -5.39 5.00 8.57
N GLY A 180 -4.84 5.38 9.73
CA GLY A 180 -4.91 4.57 10.95
C GLY A 180 -6.34 4.34 11.41
N HIS A 181 -7.21 5.34 11.37
CA HIS A 181 -8.64 5.16 11.67
C HIS A 181 -9.33 4.19 10.71
N CYS A 182 -9.03 4.28 9.42
CA CYS A 182 -9.56 3.34 8.42
C CYS A 182 -9.08 1.91 8.71
N VAL A 183 -7.79 1.73 8.97
CA VAL A 183 -7.19 0.42 9.28
C VAL A 183 -7.74 -0.15 10.59
N ALA A 184 -8.05 0.68 11.60
CA ALA A 184 -8.63 0.23 12.87
C ALA A 184 -9.96 -0.52 12.71
N HIS A 185 -10.78 -0.15 11.73
CA HIS A 185 -12.00 -0.90 11.43
C HIS A 185 -11.68 -2.31 10.93
N LEU A 186 -10.65 -2.45 10.10
CA LEU A 186 -10.21 -3.75 9.58
C LEU A 186 -9.57 -4.58 10.69
N VAL A 187 -8.78 -3.98 11.56
CA VAL A 187 -8.20 -4.64 12.73
C VAL A 187 -9.30 -5.18 13.64
N SER A 188 -10.33 -4.39 13.90
CA SER A 188 -11.46 -4.81 14.74
C SER A 188 -12.27 -5.95 14.11
N PHE A 189 -12.32 -6.04 12.77
CA PHE A 189 -13.07 -7.06 12.05
C PHE A 189 -12.27 -8.34 11.85
N LEU A 190 -10.98 -8.25 11.53
CA LEU A 190 -10.12 -9.37 11.15
C LEU A 190 -9.30 -9.92 12.31
N ALA A 191 -9.09 -9.13 13.38
CA ALA A 191 -8.21 -9.45 14.51
C ALA A 191 -6.86 -10.04 14.05
N PRO A 192 -6.08 -9.33 13.21
CA PRO A 192 -4.82 -9.84 12.68
C PRO A 192 -3.75 -9.92 13.78
N GLU A 193 -2.75 -10.76 13.60
CA GLU A 193 -1.55 -10.82 14.46
C GLU A 193 -0.69 -9.55 14.34
N GLY A 194 -0.84 -8.80 13.25
CA GLY A 194 -0.12 -7.54 13.08
C GLY A 194 -0.61 -6.69 11.90
N VAL A 195 -0.25 -5.41 11.99
CA VAL A 195 -0.42 -4.43 10.91
C VAL A 195 0.96 -3.95 10.48
N ILE A 196 1.25 -4.07 9.20
CA ILE A 196 2.53 -3.64 8.63
C ILE A 196 2.27 -2.51 7.64
N VAL A 197 2.95 -1.40 7.85
CA VAL A 197 2.91 -0.26 6.93
C VAL A 197 4.22 -0.19 6.17
N GLY A 198 4.15 -0.39 4.87
CA GLY A 198 5.27 -0.27 3.94
C GLY A 198 5.09 0.90 2.97
N GLY A 199 6.03 1.03 2.02
CA GLY A 199 6.04 2.10 1.03
C GLY A 199 6.76 3.36 1.53
N ALA A 200 6.86 4.37 0.67
CA ALA A 200 7.73 5.52 0.91
C ALA A 200 7.33 6.39 2.12
N LEU A 201 6.03 6.47 2.43
CA LEU A 201 5.52 7.20 3.59
C LEU A 201 5.85 6.48 4.92
N SER A 202 6.04 5.16 4.92
CA SER A 202 6.40 4.43 6.15
C SER A 202 7.78 4.80 6.69
N ALA A 203 8.64 5.38 5.86
CA ALA A 203 9.95 5.89 6.24
C ALA A 203 9.91 7.31 6.87
N VAL A 204 8.72 7.87 7.07
CA VAL A 204 8.51 9.19 7.69
C VAL A 204 7.85 9.00 9.06
N ASP A 205 8.57 9.31 10.12
CA ASP A 205 8.11 9.10 11.51
C ASP A 205 6.76 9.77 11.80
N ALA A 206 6.52 10.95 11.24
CA ALA A 206 5.26 11.66 11.40
C ALA A 206 4.08 10.83 10.91
N PHE A 207 4.23 10.13 9.77
CA PHE A 207 3.18 9.28 9.21
C PHE A 207 2.89 8.07 10.09
N THR A 208 3.93 7.31 10.43
CA THR A 208 3.79 6.08 11.23
C THR A 208 3.31 6.39 12.64
N ALA A 209 3.73 7.53 13.22
CA ALA A 209 3.21 8.00 14.50
C ALA A 209 1.71 8.35 14.43
N GLY A 210 1.25 8.96 13.32
CA GLY A 210 -0.18 9.21 13.08
C GLY A 210 -0.98 7.91 13.00
N VAL A 211 -0.52 6.94 12.20
CA VAL A 211 -1.17 5.63 12.09
C VAL A 211 -1.25 4.94 13.45
N ARG A 212 -0.12 4.88 14.18
CA ARG A 212 -0.04 4.21 15.47
C ARG A 212 -0.95 4.85 16.51
N ALA A 213 -0.99 6.18 16.59
CA ALA A 213 -1.87 6.90 17.50
C ALA A 213 -3.35 6.61 17.23
N ALA A 214 -3.76 6.58 15.96
CA ALA A 214 -5.14 6.28 15.58
C ALA A 214 -5.54 4.83 15.89
N LEU A 215 -4.64 3.87 15.68
CA LEU A 215 -4.88 2.46 16.06
C LEU A 215 -5.07 2.34 17.58
N HIS A 216 -4.18 2.93 18.39
CA HIS A 216 -4.31 2.91 19.85
C HIS A 216 -5.60 3.58 20.34
N GLN A 217 -6.07 4.62 19.65
CA GLN A 217 -7.30 5.32 20.02
C GLN A 217 -8.57 4.55 19.66
N SER A 218 -8.53 3.77 18.57
CA SER A 218 -9.74 3.21 17.93
C SER A 218 -9.90 1.70 18.10
N CYS A 219 -8.81 0.97 18.35
CA CYS A 219 -8.88 -0.48 18.59
C CYS A 219 -9.14 -0.80 20.06
N LEU A 220 -9.71 -1.99 20.30
CA LEU A 220 -9.86 -2.50 21.66
C LEU A 220 -8.49 -2.67 22.32
N PRO A 221 -8.33 -2.29 23.62
CA PRO A 221 -7.06 -2.45 24.32
C PRO A 221 -6.50 -3.87 24.25
N SER A 222 -7.34 -4.89 24.37
CA SER A 222 -6.94 -6.30 24.27
C SER A 222 -6.34 -6.71 22.91
N ILE A 223 -6.63 -5.98 21.84
CA ILE A 223 -6.01 -6.22 20.53
C ILE A 223 -4.61 -5.56 20.47
N MET A 224 -4.43 -4.46 21.19
CA MET A 224 -3.17 -3.70 21.17
C MET A 224 -2.11 -4.22 22.14
N GLU A 225 -2.44 -5.17 23.01
CA GLU A 225 -1.53 -5.80 23.98
C GLU A 225 -0.69 -6.93 23.35
N HIS A 226 -1.02 -7.35 22.13
CA HIS A 226 -0.36 -8.41 21.37
C HIS A 226 0.31 -7.84 20.11
#